data_f8fe6c3d31416b29717555d240a5d14e
#
_entry.id   f8fe6c3d31416b29717555d240a5d14e
#
_cell.length_a   1.000
_cell.length_b   1.000
_cell.length_c   1.000
_cell.angle_alpha   90.00
_cell.angle_beta   90.00
_cell.angle_gamma   90.00
#
_symmetry.space_group_name_H-M   'P 1'
#
loop_
_entity.id
_entity.type
_entity.pdbx_description
1 polymer ?
#
loop_
_entity_poly.entity_id
_entity_poly.type
_entity_poly.pdbx_seq_one_letter_code
_entity_poly.pdbx_strand_id
1 'polypeptide(L)'
;MSIQELGTEQEVAVEMITCVIDGFEITVPKGTLVIRAAEKLGIQIPRFCDHPLLEPAGACRQCLVDIEINGRAFPKPQASCTIPVEKGMIVKTQLTSPVADKAQKGIMELLLINHPLDCPVCDKGGECPLQNQAMSAGHSESRFEGVKRTFEKPIAISSQVLLDRERCVLCARCTRFSEQIAGDPFITLNERGALQQVGIYEDEPFDSYYSGNTVQICPVGALTGTSYRFRARPFDLVSTNSACEHCASGCSMRTDVRRGKTLRRLAGDDADV
;
A
#
# COMPACT_ATOMS: atom_id res chain seq x y z
N MET A 1 2.38 -32.75 42.95
CA MET A 1 2.38 -31.31 42.70
C MET A 1 1.29 -31.03 41.69
N SER A 2 0.22 -30.38 42.13
CA SER A 2 -1.01 -30.14 41.38
C SER A 2 -0.81 -29.01 40.38
N ILE A 3 -1.20 -29.25 39.11
CA ILE A 3 -1.35 -28.26 38.08
C ILE A 3 -2.66 -27.49 38.40
N GLN A 4 -2.59 -26.48 39.20
CA GLN A 4 -3.67 -25.52 39.41
C GLN A 4 -3.05 -24.14 39.41
N GLU A 5 -3.69 -23.24 38.63
CA GLU A 5 -3.42 -21.82 38.38
C GLU A 5 -2.74 -21.48 37.05
N LEU A 6 -3.37 -21.91 35.97
CA LEU A 6 -3.37 -21.09 34.75
C LEU A 6 -4.40 -19.96 34.97
N GLY A 7 -3.88 -18.76 35.20
CA GLY A 7 -4.69 -17.56 35.45
C GLY A 7 -5.69 -17.36 34.31
N THR A 8 -6.92 -17.10 34.67
CA THR A 8 -7.96 -16.61 33.77
C THR A 8 -7.46 -15.31 33.14
N GLU A 9 -7.18 -15.34 31.85
CA GLU A 9 -7.05 -14.12 31.04
C GLU A 9 -8.34 -13.32 31.24
N GLN A 10 -8.24 -12.21 31.93
CA GLN A 10 -9.34 -11.25 32.01
C GLN A 10 -9.55 -10.73 30.59
N GLU A 11 -10.65 -11.11 29.96
CA GLU A 11 -11.14 -10.45 28.74
C GLU A 11 -11.28 -8.95 29.05
N VAL A 12 -10.31 -8.17 28.59
CA VAL A 12 -10.40 -6.72 28.67
C VAL A 12 -11.54 -6.32 27.75
N ALA A 13 -12.65 -5.87 28.31
CA ALA A 13 -13.81 -5.40 27.56
C ALA A 13 -13.36 -4.28 26.62
N VAL A 14 -13.31 -4.57 25.31
CA VAL A 14 -12.90 -3.59 24.31
C VAL A 14 -14.00 -2.56 24.15
N GLU A 15 -13.69 -1.29 24.43
CA GLU A 15 -14.61 -0.18 24.24
C GLU A 15 -15.01 -0.07 22.77
N MET A 16 -16.31 -0.14 22.48
CA MET A 16 -16.85 -0.05 21.13
C MET A 16 -17.32 1.37 20.83
N ILE A 17 -17.03 1.87 19.64
CA ILE A 17 -17.37 3.21 19.18
C ILE A 17 -18.21 3.11 17.92
N THR A 18 -19.30 3.89 17.89
CA THR A 18 -20.22 3.99 16.75
C THR A 18 -19.98 5.29 15.99
N CYS A 19 -19.86 5.20 14.66
CA CYS A 19 -19.80 6.33 13.74
C CYS A 19 -20.66 6.08 12.50
N VAL A 20 -20.78 7.09 11.65
CA VAL A 20 -21.52 7.02 10.39
C VAL A 20 -20.55 7.27 9.22
N ILE A 21 -20.51 6.38 8.23
CA ILE A 21 -19.71 6.53 7.02
C ILE A 21 -20.64 6.45 5.80
N ASP A 22 -20.69 7.52 5.01
CA ASP A 22 -21.57 7.64 3.83
C ASP A 22 -23.04 7.31 4.12
N GLY A 23 -23.51 7.63 5.34
CA GLY A 23 -24.88 7.37 5.77
C GLY A 23 -25.10 5.99 6.41
N PHE A 24 -24.10 5.12 6.45
CA PHE A 24 -24.17 3.81 7.08
C PHE A 24 -23.56 3.86 8.50
N GLU A 25 -24.31 3.40 9.47
CA GLU A 25 -23.83 3.28 10.86
C GLU A 25 -22.95 2.04 11.00
N ILE A 26 -21.83 2.19 11.71
CA ILE A 26 -20.93 1.09 12.04
C ILE A 26 -20.40 1.24 13.46
N THR A 27 -20.31 0.13 14.18
CA THR A 27 -19.70 0.02 15.50
C THR A 27 -18.41 -0.79 15.43
N VAL A 28 -17.32 -0.19 15.86
CA VAL A 28 -15.97 -0.77 15.79
C VAL A 28 -15.23 -0.59 17.12
N PRO A 29 -14.20 -1.40 17.40
CA PRO A 29 -13.32 -1.20 18.53
C PRO A 29 -12.68 0.21 18.54
N LYS A 30 -12.54 0.81 19.72
CA LYS A 30 -11.81 2.07 19.90
C LYS A 30 -10.39 1.96 19.33
N GLY A 31 -9.96 3.01 18.63
CA GLY A 31 -8.66 3.03 17.95
C GLY A 31 -8.71 2.51 16.51
N THR A 32 -9.85 1.95 16.06
CA THR A 32 -10.01 1.56 14.65
C THR A 32 -9.92 2.80 13.76
N LEU A 33 -9.07 2.75 12.73
CA LEU A 33 -8.92 3.86 11.77
C LEU A 33 -10.15 3.96 10.86
N VAL A 34 -10.50 5.18 10.46
CA VAL A 34 -11.63 5.44 9.55
C VAL A 34 -11.57 4.58 8.30
N ILE A 35 -10.38 4.41 7.70
CA ILE A 35 -10.21 3.59 6.51
C ILE A 35 -10.56 2.11 6.76
N ARG A 36 -10.24 1.56 7.95
CA ARG A 36 -10.58 0.18 8.34
C ARG A 36 -12.08 0.01 8.63
N ALA A 37 -12.69 1.04 9.22
CA ALA A 37 -14.13 1.04 9.43
C ALA A 37 -14.90 1.07 8.09
N ALA A 38 -14.43 1.87 7.12
CA ALA A 38 -14.98 1.92 5.77
C ALA A 38 -14.87 0.56 5.05
N GLU A 39 -13.73 -0.13 5.16
CA GLU A 39 -13.53 -1.47 4.58
C GLU A 39 -14.54 -2.50 5.10
N LYS A 40 -14.87 -2.45 6.39
CA LYS A 40 -15.88 -3.35 6.99
C LYS A 40 -17.29 -3.12 6.42
N LEU A 41 -17.57 -1.92 5.89
CA LEU A 41 -18.80 -1.58 5.17
C LEU A 41 -18.72 -1.89 3.67
N GLY A 42 -17.59 -2.41 3.17
CA GLY A 42 -17.34 -2.62 1.74
C GLY A 42 -17.02 -1.34 0.97
N ILE A 43 -16.83 -0.21 1.67
CA ILE A 43 -16.49 1.09 1.07
C ILE A 43 -14.99 1.15 0.86
N GLN A 44 -14.55 1.18 -0.39
CA GLN A 44 -13.15 1.29 -0.73
C GLN A 44 -12.72 2.75 -0.85
N ILE A 45 -11.83 3.18 0.04
CA ILE A 45 -11.17 4.48 -0.03
C ILE A 45 -9.82 4.29 -0.73
N PRO A 46 -9.52 5.07 -1.81
CA PRO A 46 -8.27 4.93 -2.55
C PRO A 46 -7.05 5.26 -1.68
N ARG A 47 -5.93 4.55 -1.89
CA ARG A 47 -4.73 4.68 -1.06
C ARG A 47 -3.48 4.11 -1.74
N PHE A 48 -2.30 4.57 -1.32
CA PHE A 48 -1.02 3.98 -1.70
C PHE A 48 -0.13 3.70 -0.49
N CYS A 49 -0.01 4.61 0.48
CA CYS A 49 0.88 4.43 1.62
C CYS A 49 0.31 3.52 2.72
N ASP A 50 -1.01 3.42 2.81
CA ASP A 50 -1.66 2.59 3.80
C ASP A 50 -1.52 1.10 3.51
N HIS A 51 -1.24 0.31 4.54
CA HIS A 51 -1.20 -1.14 4.51
C HIS A 51 -1.61 -1.69 5.89
N PRO A 52 -2.45 -2.75 5.98
CA PRO A 52 -2.94 -3.26 7.26
C PRO A 52 -1.87 -3.64 8.27
N LEU A 53 -0.72 -4.13 7.80
CA LEU A 53 0.38 -4.61 8.63
C LEU A 53 1.45 -3.54 8.93
N LEU A 54 1.27 -2.30 8.47
CA LEU A 54 2.23 -1.20 8.70
C LEU A 54 1.56 -0.09 9.50
N GLU A 55 2.35 0.56 10.36
CA GLU A 55 1.89 1.73 11.07
C GLU A 55 1.42 2.84 10.10
N PRO A 56 0.40 3.63 10.49
CA PRO A 56 -0.11 4.72 9.66
C PRO A 56 0.96 5.77 9.36
N ALA A 57 1.09 6.17 8.09
CA ALA A 57 2.05 7.19 7.68
C ALA A 57 1.42 8.47 7.13
N GLY A 58 0.23 8.40 6.53
CA GLY A 58 -0.44 9.56 5.93
C GLY A 58 0.34 10.22 4.78
N ALA A 59 1.31 9.52 4.16
CA ALA A 59 2.27 10.10 3.23
C ALA A 59 1.67 10.43 1.85
N CYS A 60 0.90 9.52 1.25
CA CYS A 60 0.40 9.70 -0.12
C CYS A 60 -0.78 10.67 -0.23
N ARG A 61 -1.53 10.87 0.84
CA ARG A 61 -2.73 11.73 0.90
C ARG A 61 -3.87 11.31 -0.03
N GLN A 62 -3.83 10.14 -0.64
CA GLN A 62 -4.88 9.69 -1.56
C GLN A 62 -6.20 9.34 -0.84
N CYS A 63 -6.16 9.00 0.44
CA CYS A 63 -7.30 8.57 1.24
C CYS A 63 -8.05 9.72 1.95
N LEU A 64 -8.05 10.91 1.35
CA LEU A 64 -8.72 12.08 1.92
C LEU A 64 -10.25 11.91 1.94
N VAL A 65 -10.87 12.19 3.08
CA VAL A 65 -12.32 12.16 3.31
C VAL A 65 -12.75 13.40 4.09
N ASP A 66 -14.02 13.78 4.00
CA ASP A 66 -14.60 14.80 4.86
C ASP A 66 -15.01 14.18 6.19
N ILE A 67 -14.70 14.87 7.27
CA ILE A 67 -15.04 14.43 8.61
C ILE A 67 -15.75 15.55 9.37
N GLU A 68 -16.81 15.17 10.05
CA GLU A 68 -17.53 15.99 11.02
C GLU A 68 -17.61 15.24 12.35
N ILE A 69 -17.37 15.93 13.48
CA ILE A 69 -17.50 15.37 14.81
C ILE A 69 -18.40 16.29 15.63
N ASN A 70 -19.50 15.74 16.16
CA ASN A 70 -20.46 16.46 17.01
C ASN A 70 -20.95 17.79 16.39
N GLY A 71 -21.25 17.80 15.08
CA GLY A 71 -21.72 18.98 14.36
C GLY A 71 -20.64 19.98 13.96
N ARG A 72 -19.35 19.66 14.16
CA ARG A 72 -18.22 20.49 13.71
C ARG A 72 -17.47 19.79 12.58
N ALA A 73 -17.56 20.34 11.39
CA ALA A 73 -16.80 19.86 10.26
C ALA A 73 -15.35 20.29 10.33
N PHE A 74 -14.44 19.41 9.91
CA PHE A 74 -13.04 19.78 9.68
C PHE A 74 -12.95 20.75 8.50
N PRO A 75 -12.11 21.79 8.57
CA PRO A 75 -12.01 22.82 7.52
C PRO A 75 -11.37 22.30 6.23
N LYS A 76 -10.73 21.14 6.27
CA LYS A 76 -10.05 20.48 5.13
C LYS A 76 -10.25 18.97 5.22
N PRO A 77 -10.30 18.27 4.08
CA PRO A 77 -10.33 16.81 4.05
C PRO A 77 -9.18 16.17 4.82
N GLN A 78 -9.47 15.09 5.51
CA GLN A 78 -8.55 14.39 6.40
C GLN A 78 -8.13 13.04 5.84
N ALA A 79 -6.92 12.58 6.21
CA ALA A 79 -6.43 11.28 5.78
C ALA A 79 -7.05 10.16 6.63
N SER A 80 -7.98 9.42 6.05
CA SER A 80 -8.71 8.33 6.73
C SER A 80 -7.82 7.21 7.29
N CYS A 81 -6.60 7.07 6.75
CA CYS A 81 -5.63 6.06 7.19
C CYS A 81 -4.86 6.45 8.47
N THR A 82 -5.07 7.64 9.02
CA THR A 82 -4.35 8.13 10.21
C THR A 82 -5.28 8.57 11.35
N ILE A 83 -6.58 8.62 11.10
CA ILE A 83 -7.55 9.12 12.07
C ILE A 83 -8.35 7.95 12.63
N PRO A 84 -8.33 7.73 13.96
CA PRO A 84 -9.20 6.76 14.59
C PRO A 84 -10.65 7.24 14.58
N VAL A 85 -11.58 6.30 14.60
CA VAL A 85 -13.01 6.57 14.72
C VAL A 85 -13.31 7.14 16.11
N GLU A 86 -14.14 8.18 16.14
CA GLU A 86 -14.64 8.81 17.38
C GLU A 86 -16.17 8.75 17.46
N LYS A 87 -16.68 8.80 18.67
CA LYS A 87 -18.13 8.81 18.93
C LYS A 87 -18.78 10.05 18.32
N GLY A 88 -19.85 9.84 17.55
CA GLY A 88 -20.56 10.93 16.88
C GLY A 88 -19.84 11.46 15.63
N MET A 89 -18.83 10.74 15.15
CA MET A 89 -18.14 11.05 13.89
C MET A 89 -19.03 10.71 12.70
N ILE A 90 -19.09 11.63 11.75
CA ILE A 90 -19.72 11.45 10.42
C ILE A 90 -18.61 11.61 9.39
N VAL A 91 -18.42 10.58 8.58
CA VAL A 91 -17.43 10.53 7.50
C VAL A 91 -18.14 10.49 6.15
N LYS A 92 -17.70 11.33 5.23
CA LYS A 92 -18.16 11.34 3.84
C LYS A 92 -16.97 11.06 2.94
N THR A 93 -17.03 9.95 2.21
CA THR A 93 -16.00 9.55 1.26
C THR A 93 -16.21 10.19 -0.11
N GLN A 94 -15.43 9.79 -1.11
CA GLN A 94 -15.62 10.21 -2.50
C GLN A 94 -16.99 9.85 -3.07
N LEU A 95 -17.74 8.96 -2.42
CA LEU A 95 -19.05 8.54 -2.86
C LEU A 95 -20.15 9.58 -2.51
N THR A 96 -19.96 10.31 -1.40
CA THR A 96 -20.98 11.23 -0.87
C THR A 96 -20.49 12.66 -0.69
N SER A 97 -19.17 12.92 -0.79
CA SER A 97 -18.59 14.26 -0.71
C SER A 97 -17.90 14.67 -2.01
N PRO A 98 -18.41 15.72 -2.70
CA PRO A 98 -17.71 16.30 -3.85
C PRO A 98 -16.34 16.89 -3.48
N VAL A 99 -16.16 17.32 -2.22
CA VAL A 99 -14.87 17.86 -1.74
C VAL A 99 -13.84 16.75 -1.62
N ALA A 100 -14.21 15.61 -1.03
CA ALA A 100 -13.35 14.44 -0.93
C ALA A 100 -12.99 13.89 -2.33
N ASP A 101 -13.97 13.76 -3.24
CA ASP A 101 -13.76 13.32 -4.62
C ASP A 101 -12.78 14.25 -5.36
N LYS A 102 -13.00 15.55 -5.28
CA LYS A 102 -12.11 16.56 -5.90
C LYS A 102 -10.69 16.48 -5.30
N ALA A 103 -10.57 16.31 -3.99
CA ALA A 103 -9.27 16.21 -3.33
C ALA A 103 -8.51 14.96 -3.77
N GLN A 104 -9.16 13.80 -3.81
CA GLN A 104 -8.57 12.54 -4.27
C GLN A 104 -8.14 12.60 -5.75
N LYS A 105 -8.97 13.19 -6.63
CA LYS A 105 -8.62 13.45 -8.05
C LYS A 105 -7.39 14.34 -8.17
N GLY A 106 -7.30 15.40 -7.35
CA GLY A 106 -6.14 16.29 -7.33
C GLY A 106 -4.86 15.59 -6.87
N ILE A 107 -4.95 14.72 -5.86
CA ILE A 107 -3.79 13.91 -5.43
C ILE A 107 -3.38 12.93 -6.53
N MET A 108 -4.34 12.27 -7.19
CA MET A 108 -4.04 11.39 -8.32
C MET A 108 -3.30 12.15 -9.43
N GLU A 109 -3.75 13.35 -9.78
CA GLU A 109 -3.08 14.22 -10.75
C GLU A 109 -1.63 14.53 -10.33
N LEU A 110 -1.39 14.90 -9.06
CA LEU A 110 -0.05 15.15 -8.53
C LEU A 110 0.86 13.91 -8.63
N LEU A 111 0.35 12.73 -8.35
CA LEU A 111 1.11 11.48 -8.48
C LEU A 111 1.46 11.16 -9.94
N LEU A 112 0.60 11.52 -10.88
CA LEU A 112 0.78 11.25 -12.30
C LEU A 112 1.64 12.28 -13.03
N ILE A 113 1.80 13.50 -12.52
CA ILE A 113 2.56 14.58 -13.17
C ILE A 113 3.95 14.13 -13.62
N ASN A 114 4.71 13.48 -12.73
CA ASN A 114 6.05 12.98 -13.04
C ASN A 114 6.12 11.49 -13.29
N HIS A 115 5.01 10.76 -13.13
CA HIS A 115 5.00 9.31 -13.36
C HIS A 115 5.25 9.02 -14.85
N PRO A 116 6.23 8.14 -15.20
CA PRO A 116 6.57 7.90 -16.61
C PRO A 116 5.47 7.12 -17.33
N LEU A 117 5.40 7.26 -18.65
CA LEU A 117 4.48 6.51 -19.51
C LEU A 117 5.02 5.09 -19.83
N ASP A 118 5.51 4.42 -18.82
CA ASP A 118 6.22 3.14 -18.89
C ASP A 118 5.29 1.92 -18.80
N CYS A 119 3.98 2.07 -18.67
CA CYS A 119 3.07 0.94 -18.46
C CYS A 119 3.31 -0.23 -19.43
N PRO A 120 3.57 -0.03 -20.73
CA PRO A 120 3.86 -1.13 -21.66
C PRO A 120 5.12 -1.93 -21.31
N VAL A 121 6.10 -1.33 -20.66
CA VAL A 121 7.38 -1.96 -20.28
C VAL A 121 7.56 -2.14 -18.77
N CYS A 122 6.56 -1.76 -17.97
CA CYS A 122 6.58 -1.87 -16.51
C CYS A 122 6.09 -3.26 -16.06
N ASP A 123 6.88 -3.97 -15.28
CA ASP A 123 6.52 -5.32 -14.79
C ASP A 123 5.29 -5.35 -13.86
N LYS A 124 4.89 -4.19 -13.31
CA LYS A 124 3.65 -4.06 -12.53
C LYS A 124 2.41 -3.81 -13.41
N GLY A 125 2.59 -3.59 -14.71
CA GLY A 125 1.48 -3.32 -15.63
C GLY A 125 0.48 -4.47 -15.69
N GLY A 126 -0.82 -4.16 -15.48
CA GLY A 126 -1.92 -5.13 -15.39
C GLY A 126 -2.28 -5.57 -13.97
N GLU A 127 -1.43 -5.29 -12.97
CA GLU A 127 -1.71 -5.52 -11.54
C GLU A 127 -1.31 -4.28 -10.68
N CYS A 128 -1.31 -3.10 -11.30
CA CYS A 128 -0.81 -1.87 -10.70
C CYS A 128 -1.93 -1.08 -10.00
N PRO A 129 -1.89 -0.90 -8.67
CA PRO A 129 -2.85 -0.06 -7.97
C PRO A 129 -2.95 1.38 -8.52
N LEU A 130 -1.83 1.95 -9.00
CA LEU A 130 -1.86 3.29 -9.60
C LEU A 130 -2.68 3.31 -10.90
N GLN A 131 -2.53 2.30 -11.77
CA GLN A 131 -3.37 2.19 -12.97
C GLN A 131 -4.85 2.07 -12.60
N ASN A 132 -5.19 1.14 -11.68
CA ASN A 132 -6.57 0.91 -11.29
C ASN A 132 -7.20 2.16 -10.68
N GLN A 133 -6.50 2.85 -9.78
CA GLN A 133 -7.02 4.07 -9.15
C GLN A 133 -7.05 5.27 -10.11
N ALA A 134 -6.11 5.37 -11.06
CA ALA A 134 -6.15 6.39 -12.11
C ALA A 134 -7.35 6.20 -13.03
N MET A 135 -7.71 4.97 -13.36
CA MET A 135 -8.89 4.64 -14.18
C MET A 135 -10.20 4.91 -13.45
N SER A 136 -10.28 4.61 -12.14
CA SER A 136 -11.52 4.76 -11.36
C SER A 136 -11.74 6.16 -10.79
N ALA A 137 -10.69 6.89 -10.48
CA ALA A 137 -10.77 8.17 -9.77
C ALA A 137 -9.90 9.29 -10.37
N GLY A 138 -9.18 9.04 -11.46
CA GLY A 138 -8.35 10.03 -12.14
C GLY A 138 -9.10 10.86 -13.17
N HIS A 139 -8.40 11.84 -13.76
CA HIS A 139 -8.85 12.55 -14.95
C HIS A 139 -8.45 11.77 -16.21
N SER A 140 -9.27 11.85 -17.26
CA SER A 140 -8.99 11.22 -18.56
C SER A 140 -7.84 11.92 -19.31
N GLU A 141 -7.62 13.22 -19.00
CA GLU A 141 -6.62 14.05 -19.66
C GLU A 141 -5.68 14.70 -18.64
N SER A 142 -4.43 14.90 -19.05
CA SER A 142 -3.45 15.63 -18.25
C SER A 142 -3.51 17.13 -18.56
N ARG A 143 -3.54 17.94 -17.52
CA ARG A 143 -3.39 19.41 -17.64
C ARG A 143 -1.93 19.85 -17.55
N PHE A 144 -1.02 18.93 -17.37
CA PHE A 144 0.41 19.20 -17.23
C PHE A 144 1.08 19.21 -18.60
N GLU A 145 1.61 20.37 -18.99
CA GLU A 145 2.29 20.61 -20.27
C GLU A 145 3.82 20.57 -20.16
N GLY A 146 4.35 20.44 -18.95
CA GLY A 146 5.78 20.42 -18.68
C GLY A 146 6.45 19.07 -18.98
N VAL A 147 7.78 19.08 -18.95
CA VAL A 147 8.59 17.86 -19.09
C VAL A 147 8.60 17.10 -17.76
N LYS A 148 8.35 15.80 -17.81
CA LYS A 148 8.44 14.91 -16.65
C LYS A 148 9.90 14.81 -16.18
N ARG A 149 10.10 14.69 -14.86
CA ARG A 149 11.42 14.43 -14.28
C ARG A 149 11.96 13.11 -14.78
N THR A 150 13.25 13.06 -15.04
CA THR A 150 13.96 11.86 -15.41
C THR A 150 15.05 11.55 -14.40
N PHE A 151 15.28 10.27 -14.14
CA PHE A 151 16.34 9.75 -13.31
C PHE A 151 17.05 8.61 -14.06
N GLU A 152 18.24 8.26 -13.61
CA GLU A 152 18.86 7.02 -14.04
C GLU A 152 17.98 5.82 -13.68
N LYS A 153 17.74 4.93 -14.65
CA LYS A 153 16.88 3.77 -14.46
C LYS A 153 17.18 2.61 -15.40
N PRO A 154 17.03 1.37 -14.92
CA PRO A 154 16.86 1.03 -13.51
C PRO A 154 18.20 1.04 -12.77
N ILE A 155 18.14 1.20 -11.44
CA ILE A 155 19.29 1.04 -10.56
C ILE A 155 19.22 -0.36 -9.95
N ALA A 156 20.30 -1.15 -10.08
CA ALA A 156 20.39 -2.42 -9.36
C ALA A 156 20.76 -2.11 -7.89
N ILE A 157 19.80 -2.27 -6.98
CA ILE A 157 20.04 -2.09 -5.55
C ILE A 157 20.47 -3.39 -4.87
N SER A 158 20.32 -4.52 -5.56
CA SER A 158 20.92 -5.82 -5.22
C SER A 158 20.95 -6.70 -6.47
N SER A 159 21.47 -7.91 -6.36
CA SER A 159 21.42 -8.92 -7.42
C SER A 159 19.97 -9.36 -7.76
N GLN A 160 19.04 -9.18 -6.83
CA GLN A 160 17.65 -9.65 -6.92
C GLN A 160 16.65 -8.54 -7.23
N VAL A 161 16.94 -7.29 -6.86
CA VAL A 161 15.97 -6.18 -6.89
C VAL A 161 16.51 -4.99 -7.67
N LEU A 162 15.66 -4.49 -8.56
CA LEU A 162 15.89 -3.27 -9.34
C LEU A 162 14.97 -2.16 -8.84
N LEU A 163 15.49 -0.95 -8.77
CA LEU A 163 14.76 0.27 -8.42
C LEU A 163 14.64 1.20 -9.63
N ASP A 164 13.40 1.60 -9.93
CA ASP A 164 13.08 2.67 -10.86
C ASP A 164 12.50 3.86 -10.09
N ARG A 165 13.30 4.90 -9.93
CA ARG A 165 12.92 6.08 -9.13
C ARG A 165 11.82 6.91 -9.78
N GLU A 166 11.72 6.91 -11.11
CA GLU A 166 10.67 7.65 -11.83
C GLU A 166 9.28 7.08 -11.56
N ARG A 167 9.17 5.76 -11.37
CA ARG A 167 7.90 5.09 -11.08
C ARG A 167 7.49 5.18 -9.62
N CYS A 168 8.39 5.61 -8.74
CA CYS A 168 8.14 5.68 -7.31
C CYS A 168 7.14 6.80 -6.97
N VAL A 169 6.10 6.46 -6.19
CA VAL A 169 5.10 7.41 -5.67
C VAL A 169 5.38 7.83 -4.23
N LEU A 170 6.58 7.56 -3.73
CA LEU A 170 7.06 7.93 -2.39
C LEU A 170 6.10 7.54 -1.25
N CYS A 171 5.45 6.40 -1.36
CA CYS A 171 4.50 5.91 -0.37
C CYS A 171 5.14 5.34 0.90
N ALA A 172 6.45 5.15 0.88
CA ALA A 172 7.25 4.60 1.98
C ALA A 172 6.79 3.23 2.50
N ARG A 173 6.07 2.41 1.72
CA ARG A 173 5.73 1.05 2.15
C ARG A 173 6.96 0.17 2.28
N CYS A 174 7.90 0.23 1.33
CA CYS A 174 9.11 -0.58 1.33
C CYS A 174 10.03 -0.24 2.52
N THR A 175 10.23 1.05 2.81
CA THR A 175 11.08 1.49 3.92
C THR A 175 10.48 1.10 5.28
N ARG A 176 9.17 1.32 5.47
CA ARG A 176 8.47 0.91 6.69
C ARG A 176 8.40 -0.61 6.86
N PHE A 177 8.20 -1.35 5.78
CA PHE A 177 8.26 -2.81 5.83
C PHE A 177 9.65 -3.29 6.28
N SER A 178 10.71 -2.74 5.68
CA SER A 178 12.09 -3.08 6.01
C SER A 178 12.39 -2.81 7.50
N GLU A 179 11.92 -1.69 8.02
CA GLU A 179 12.11 -1.29 9.42
C GLU A 179 11.19 -2.04 10.40
N GLN A 180 9.87 -2.02 10.15
CA GLN A 180 8.85 -2.45 11.13
C GLN A 180 8.63 -3.97 11.14
N ILE A 181 8.77 -4.62 10.00
CA ILE A 181 8.47 -6.05 9.83
C ILE A 181 9.74 -6.87 9.70
N ALA A 182 10.64 -6.49 8.78
CA ALA A 182 11.86 -7.23 8.52
C ALA A 182 12.94 -6.99 9.58
N GLY A 183 12.96 -5.82 10.23
CA GLY A 183 13.98 -5.44 11.21
C GLY A 183 15.35 -5.16 10.60
N ASP A 184 15.43 -4.98 9.28
CA ASP A 184 16.68 -4.71 8.54
C ASP A 184 16.49 -3.51 7.59
N PRO A 185 16.62 -2.26 8.09
CA PRO A 185 16.31 -1.03 7.37
C PRO A 185 17.38 -0.64 6.32
N PHE A 186 17.69 -1.54 5.38
CA PHE A 186 18.66 -1.28 4.30
C PHE A 186 18.14 -0.31 3.23
N ILE A 187 16.82 -0.15 3.10
CA ILE A 187 16.20 0.76 2.14
C ILE A 187 15.55 1.92 2.88
N THR A 188 15.91 3.16 2.52
CA THR A 188 15.52 4.37 3.25
C THR A 188 14.98 5.46 2.32
N LEU A 189 14.47 6.53 2.93
CA LEU A 189 14.14 7.77 2.22
C LEU A 189 15.34 8.71 2.32
N ASN A 190 15.96 8.97 1.19
CA ASN A 190 17.08 9.90 1.07
C ASN A 190 16.55 11.26 0.61
N GLU A 191 17.26 12.34 0.93
CA GLU A 191 16.92 13.71 0.60
C GLU A 191 15.60 14.16 1.23
N ARG A 192 15.09 15.32 0.81
CA ARG A 192 13.83 15.88 1.29
C ARG A 192 13.16 16.78 0.25
N GLY A 193 11.86 17.02 0.46
CA GLY A 193 11.07 17.88 -0.44
C GLY A 193 11.01 17.30 -1.85
N ALA A 194 11.25 18.14 -2.84
CA ALA A 194 11.18 17.75 -4.26
C ALA A 194 12.28 16.77 -4.69
N LEU A 195 13.37 16.66 -3.92
CA LEU A 195 14.49 15.78 -4.19
C LEU A 195 14.37 14.42 -3.44
N GLN A 196 13.37 14.27 -2.58
CA GLN A 196 13.19 13.03 -1.81
C GLN A 196 13.07 11.82 -2.72
N GLN A 197 13.81 10.76 -2.39
CA GLN A 197 13.89 9.53 -3.15
C GLN A 197 14.02 8.33 -2.22
N VAL A 198 13.56 7.17 -2.68
CA VAL A 198 13.91 5.89 -2.07
C VAL A 198 15.30 5.48 -2.55
N GLY A 199 16.13 4.98 -1.67
CA GLY A 199 17.48 4.55 -1.99
C GLY A 199 18.09 3.64 -0.93
N ILE A 200 19.32 3.24 -1.19
CA ILE A 200 20.20 2.49 -0.28
C ILE A 200 21.43 3.33 0.02
N TYR A 201 22.24 2.92 0.98
CA TYR A 201 23.58 3.47 1.17
C TYR A 201 24.49 3.07 -0.01
N GLU A 202 25.43 3.93 -0.39
CA GLU A 202 26.17 3.86 -1.65
C GLU A 202 26.92 2.54 -1.82
N ASP A 203 27.53 2.02 -0.77
CA ASP A 203 28.37 0.80 -0.80
C ASP A 203 27.70 -0.42 -0.15
N GLU A 204 26.42 -0.33 0.22
CA GLU A 204 25.71 -1.43 0.88
C GLU A 204 24.55 -1.90 0.02
N PRO A 205 24.68 -3.05 -0.67
CA PRO A 205 23.59 -3.60 -1.47
C PRO A 205 22.41 -4.00 -0.58
N PHE A 206 21.20 -3.94 -1.14
CA PHE A 206 19.97 -4.35 -0.46
C PHE A 206 19.88 -5.87 -0.40
N ASP A 207 20.69 -6.51 0.41
CA ASP A 207 20.79 -7.96 0.57
C ASP A 207 19.94 -8.50 1.72
N SER A 208 18.84 -7.83 2.06
CA SER A 208 17.84 -8.32 3.02
C SER A 208 17.27 -9.66 2.57
N TYR A 209 17.14 -10.62 3.51
CA TYR A 209 16.43 -11.88 3.28
C TYR A 209 14.99 -11.66 2.81
N TYR A 210 14.37 -10.56 3.24
CA TYR A 210 13.01 -10.17 2.91
C TYR A 210 12.90 -9.19 1.74
N SER A 211 13.97 -8.98 0.97
CA SER A 211 13.98 -8.01 -0.15
C SER A 211 12.88 -8.28 -1.19
N GLY A 212 12.51 -9.53 -1.43
CA GLY A 212 11.41 -9.91 -2.31
C GLY A 212 10.05 -9.38 -1.86
N ASN A 213 9.82 -9.26 -0.55
CA ASN A 213 8.58 -8.72 0.01
C ASN A 213 8.43 -7.22 -0.29
N THR A 214 9.53 -6.48 -0.40
CA THR A 214 9.49 -5.06 -0.79
C THR A 214 9.01 -4.87 -2.23
N VAL A 215 9.32 -5.81 -3.13
CA VAL A 215 8.80 -5.84 -4.50
C VAL A 215 7.29 -6.09 -4.50
N GLN A 216 6.83 -7.02 -3.66
CA GLN A 216 5.40 -7.36 -3.57
C GLN A 216 4.58 -6.23 -2.95
N ILE A 217 5.05 -5.64 -1.84
CA ILE A 217 4.34 -4.55 -1.14
C ILE A 217 4.36 -3.22 -1.91
N CYS A 218 5.29 -3.05 -2.86
CA CYS A 218 5.36 -1.85 -3.68
C CYS A 218 4.10 -1.72 -4.55
N PRO A 219 3.32 -0.62 -4.42
CA PRO A 219 2.06 -0.47 -5.15
C PRO A 219 2.25 -0.12 -6.63
N VAL A 220 3.49 0.12 -7.07
CA VAL A 220 3.85 0.51 -8.44
C VAL A 220 5.05 -0.30 -8.90
N GLY A 221 5.49 -0.10 -10.15
CA GLY A 221 6.66 -0.78 -10.72
C GLY A 221 8.00 -0.14 -10.36
N ALA A 222 8.10 0.52 -9.20
CA ALA A 222 9.35 1.12 -8.76
C ALA A 222 10.35 0.07 -8.27
N LEU A 223 9.91 -0.90 -7.47
CA LEU A 223 10.72 -2.07 -7.10
C LEU A 223 10.27 -3.26 -7.92
N THR A 224 11.21 -3.92 -8.59
CA THR A 224 10.94 -5.07 -9.46
C THR A 224 11.98 -6.16 -9.25
N GLY A 225 11.53 -7.42 -9.37
CA GLY A 225 12.44 -8.57 -9.26
C GLY A 225 13.20 -8.80 -10.57
N THR A 226 14.51 -8.96 -10.49
CA THR A 226 15.39 -9.20 -11.65
C THR A 226 14.96 -10.44 -12.44
N SER A 227 14.57 -11.51 -11.75
CA SER A 227 14.17 -12.77 -12.38
C SER A 227 12.86 -12.70 -13.17
N TYR A 228 11.95 -11.80 -12.79
CA TYR A 228 10.64 -11.63 -13.46
C TYR A 228 10.67 -10.59 -14.57
N ARG A 229 11.66 -9.68 -14.57
CA ARG A 229 11.73 -8.54 -15.48
C ARG A 229 11.53 -8.92 -16.93
N PHE A 230 10.53 -8.31 -17.59
CA PHE A 230 10.15 -8.49 -19.00
C PHE A 230 9.75 -9.93 -19.39
N ARG A 231 9.38 -10.79 -18.44
CA ARG A 231 9.08 -12.22 -18.70
C ARG A 231 7.62 -12.47 -19.02
N ALA A 232 6.71 -11.78 -18.38
CA ALA A 232 5.27 -11.99 -18.55
C ALA A 232 4.45 -10.78 -18.12
N ARG A 233 3.15 -10.82 -18.46
CA ARG A 233 2.11 -9.97 -17.87
C ARG A 233 1.24 -10.82 -16.95
N PRO A 234 0.54 -10.22 -15.96
CA PRO A 234 -0.32 -10.98 -15.03
C PRO A 234 -1.34 -11.87 -15.75
N PHE A 235 -1.92 -11.39 -16.85
CA PHE A 235 -2.90 -12.14 -17.65
C PHE A 235 -2.29 -13.26 -18.50
N ASP A 236 -0.96 -13.34 -18.62
CA ASP A 236 -0.24 -14.45 -19.27
C ASP A 236 0.09 -15.60 -18.31
N LEU A 237 -0.17 -15.41 -17.02
CA LEU A 237 0.25 -16.31 -15.96
C LEU A 237 -0.86 -17.30 -15.61
N VAL A 238 -0.44 -18.52 -15.32
CA VAL A 238 -1.26 -19.50 -14.59
C VAL A 238 -0.80 -19.46 -13.13
N SER A 239 -1.70 -19.04 -12.25
CA SER A 239 -1.45 -18.91 -10.81
C SER A 239 -1.99 -20.14 -10.08
N THR A 240 -1.18 -20.73 -9.20
CA THR A 240 -1.56 -21.89 -8.38
C THR A 240 -1.19 -21.61 -6.94
N ASN A 241 -2.13 -21.84 -6.02
CA ASN A 241 -1.86 -21.76 -4.60
C ASN A 241 -1.01 -22.97 -4.16
N SER A 242 -0.04 -22.70 -3.31
CA SER A 242 0.92 -23.68 -2.81
C SER A 242 1.39 -23.27 -1.41
N ALA A 243 2.15 -24.14 -0.77
CA ALA A 243 2.81 -23.84 0.51
C ALA A 243 4.31 -23.62 0.29
N CYS A 244 4.92 -22.78 1.12
CA CYS A 244 6.36 -22.58 1.13
C CYS A 244 7.05 -23.79 1.77
N GLU A 245 8.10 -24.32 1.13
CA GLU A 245 8.82 -25.51 1.54
C GLU A 245 10.13 -25.23 2.31
N HIS A 246 10.45 -23.94 2.56
CA HIS A 246 11.76 -23.58 3.13
C HIS A 246 11.90 -23.88 4.62
N CYS A 247 10.83 -23.82 5.38
CA CYS A 247 10.83 -24.11 6.81
C CYS A 247 9.51 -24.74 7.26
N ALA A 248 9.39 -25.10 8.53
CA ALA A 248 8.23 -25.76 9.08
C ALA A 248 6.97 -24.88 9.18
N SER A 249 7.07 -23.56 8.93
CA SER A 249 5.91 -22.66 9.00
C SER A 249 4.87 -22.92 7.92
N GLY A 250 5.28 -23.47 6.75
CA GLY A 250 4.34 -23.84 5.69
C GLY A 250 3.52 -22.66 5.13
N CYS A 251 4.08 -21.44 5.12
CA CYS A 251 3.37 -20.22 4.74
C CYS A 251 2.65 -20.35 3.39
N SER A 252 1.44 -19.80 3.32
CA SER A 252 0.67 -19.74 2.08
C SER A 252 1.42 -18.99 0.98
N MET A 253 1.48 -19.58 -0.19
CA MET A 253 2.23 -19.06 -1.33
C MET A 253 1.43 -19.22 -2.62
N ARG A 254 1.56 -18.25 -3.52
CA ARG A 254 1.08 -18.35 -4.89
C ARG A 254 2.27 -18.49 -5.83
N THR A 255 2.23 -19.50 -6.68
CA THR A 255 3.23 -19.74 -7.72
C THR A 255 2.67 -19.34 -9.07
N ASP A 256 3.34 -18.42 -9.76
CA ASP A 256 2.97 -17.93 -11.08
C ASP A 256 3.85 -18.57 -12.17
N VAL A 257 3.19 -19.25 -13.11
CA VAL A 257 3.81 -20.07 -14.16
C VAL A 257 3.43 -19.55 -15.54
N ARG A 258 4.35 -19.52 -16.47
CA ARG A 258 4.12 -19.28 -17.90
C ARG A 258 4.84 -20.33 -18.74
N ARG A 259 4.12 -21.00 -19.66
CA ARG A 259 4.68 -22.02 -20.56
C ARG A 259 5.51 -23.09 -19.84
N GLY A 260 4.99 -23.61 -18.71
CA GLY A 260 5.65 -24.63 -17.91
C GLY A 260 6.85 -24.15 -17.08
N LYS A 261 7.16 -22.85 -17.08
CA LYS A 261 8.25 -22.27 -16.28
C LYS A 261 7.70 -21.41 -15.15
N THR A 262 8.09 -21.68 -13.91
CA THR A 262 7.84 -20.80 -12.76
C THR A 262 8.60 -19.50 -12.95
N LEU A 263 7.89 -18.37 -12.87
CA LEU A 263 8.46 -17.05 -13.06
C LEU A 263 8.60 -16.27 -11.76
N ARG A 264 7.64 -16.43 -10.84
CA ARG A 264 7.68 -15.79 -9.52
C ARG A 264 6.87 -16.59 -8.50
N ARG A 265 7.19 -16.38 -7.23
CA ARG A 265 6.43 -16.83 -6.08
C ARG A 265 6.09 -15.61 -5.23
N LEU A 266 4.85 -15.51 -4.81
CA LEU A 266 4.30 -14.40 -4.04
C LEU A 266 3.64 -14.95 -2.78
N ALA A 267 3.43 -14.11 -1.77
CA ALA A 267 2.59 -14.48 -0.65
C ALA A 267 1.19 -14.87 -1.15
N GLY A 268 0.61 -15.88 -0.55
CA GLY A 268 -0.77 -16.29 -0.79
C GLY A 268 -1.76 -15.33 -0.16
N ASP A 269 -3.02 -15.46 -0.55
CA ASP A 269 -4.12 -14.63 -0.03
C ASP A 269 -4.88 -15.35 1.12
N ASP A 270 -4.35 -16.47 1.61
CA ASP A 270 -4.94 -17.23 2.71
C ASP A 270 -4.63 -16.51 4.03
N ALA A 271 -5.67 -16.02 4.70
CA ALA A 271 -5.55 -15.30 5.95
C ALA A 271 -5.26 -16.18 7.17
N ASP A 272 -5.44 -17.49 7.03
CA ASP A 272 -5.28 -18.46 8.12
C ASP A 272 -3.88 -19.10 8.14
N VAL A 273 -3.02 -18.75 7.17
CA VAL A 273 -1.67 -19.34 7.02
C VAL A 273 -0.60 -18.27 6.90
#